data_6e2c826f9270e046d1a5a9f9a5abc33e
#
_entry.id   6e2c826f9270e046d1a5a9f9a5abc33e
#
_cell.length_a   1.000
_cell.length_b   1.000
_cell.length_c   1.000
_cell.angle_alpha   90.00
_cell.angle_beta   90.00
_cell.angle_gamma   90.00
#
_symmetry.space_group_name_H-M   'P 1'
#
loop_
_entity.id
_entity.type
_entity.pdbx_description
1 polymer ?
#
loop_
_entity_poly.entity_id
_entity_poly.type
_entity_poly.pdbx_seq_one_letter_code
_entity_poly.pdbx_strand_id
1 'polypeptide(L)'
;MLSKVPPDATVEVRPVSWRYSHGVPAKGSLSGTGKHDEVSQLRAKLAEHEQQVRQAHDAGFRAGEIAGRQNLEAEVRTVIERLAAAIADIAATRAETIRRAEADMVRLSVEIARRILHRELTVDAAAVKGLISAALQKLQSQEVYRVRVHPDQEKAVRSCLDQLGRGQSVEVISDPVQLKGGAVFEVASGSLDASVETQLSEIERGLTDQLETRR
;
A
#
# COMPACT_ATOMS: atom_id res chain seq x y z
N MET A 1 -34.34 6.99 1.54
CA MET A 1 -35.44 7.93 1.86
C MET A 1 -36.75 7.19 1.65
N LEU A 2 -37.33 6.71 2.74
CA LEU A 2 -38.62 6.00 2.73
C LEU A 2 -39.73 7.06 2.77
N SER A 3 -40.50 7.09 1.67
CA SER A 3 -41.69 7.99 1.58
C SER A 3 -42.76 7.52 2.55
N LYS A 4 -43.00 8.31 3.58
CA LYS A 4 -44.12 8.12 4.51
C LYS A 4 -45.44 8.42 3.80
N VAL A 5 -46.27 7.40 3.62
CA VAL A 5 -47.66 7.55 3.26
C VAL A 5 -48.42 8.08 4.49
N PRO A 6 -49.20 9.15 4.40
CA PRO A 6 -49.96 9.68 5.55
C PRO A 6 -51.13 8.74 5.88
N PRO A 7 -51.44 8.51 7.18
CA PRO A 7 -52.49 7.61 7.60
C PRO A 7 -53.80 8.35 7.81
N ASP A 8 -54.42 8.94 6.81
CA ASP A 8 -55.82 9.41 6.90
C ASP A 8 -56.37 9.77 5.51
N ALA A 9 -56.59 8.73 4.70
CA ALA A 9 -57.51 8.83 3.56
C ALA A 9 -58.68 7.89 3.89
N THR A 10 -59.65 8.38 4.65
CA THR A 10 -60.96 7.73 4.76
C THR A 10 -61.57 7.72 3.36
N VAL A 11 -61.47 6.56 2.69
CA VAL A 11 -62.15 6.33 1.43
C VAL A 11 -63.67 6.21 1.77
N GLU A 12 -64.40 7.26 1.49
CA GLU A 12 -65.86 7.24 1.56
C GLU A 12 -66.41 6.32 0.51
N VAL A 13 -66.75 5.10 0.88
CA VAL A 13 -67.38 4.13 0.00
C VAL A 13 -68.86 4.49 -0.10
N ARG A 14 -69.26 5.15 -1.16
CA ARG A 14 -70.67 5.41 -1.43
C ARG A 14 -71.33 4.13 -1.97
N PRO A 15 -72.40 3.64 -1.36
CA PRO A 15 -73.10 2.48 -1.89
C PRO A 15 -73.75 2.84 -3.25
N VAL A 16 -73.43 2.04 -4.26
CA VAL A 16 -74.07 2.14 -5.58
C VAL A 16 -75.48 1.58 -5.45
N SER A 17 -76.50 2.46 -5.52
CA SER A 17 -77.90 2.03 -5.55
C SER A 17 -78.27 1.48 -6.94
N TRP A 18 -78.41 0.17 -7.03
CA TRP A 18 -78.91 -0.48 -8.25
C TRP A 18 -80.41 -0.25 -8.33
N ARG A 19 -80.92 0.59 -9.28
CA ARG A 19 -82.35 0.68 -9.61
C ARG A 19 -82.66 -0.44 -10.57
N TYR A 20 -83.40 -1.46 -10.09
CA TYR A 20 -84.07 -2.38 -10.96
C TYR A 20 -85.22 -1.70 -11.69
N SER A 21 -85.08 -1.38 -12.96
CA SER A 21 -86.18 -0.97 -13.77
C SER A 21 -86.90 -2.23 -14.22
N HIS A 22 -88.07 -2.56 -13.59
CA HIS A 22 -88.95 -3.59 -14.05
C HIS A 22 -89.70 -3.04 -15.28
N GLY A 23 -89.06 -3.06 -16.45
CA GLY A 23 -89.71 -2.96 -17.75
C GLY A 23 -89.84 -4.36 -18.35
N VAL A 24 -91.02 -4.87 -18.34
CA VAL A 24 -91.32 -6.12 -19.09
C VAL A 24 -91.15 -5.79 -20.55
N PRO A 25 -90.14 -6.35 -21.27
CA PRO A 25 -90.09 -6.14 -22.70
C PRO A 25 -91.13 -7.06 -23.40
N ALA A 26 -91.91 -6.45 -24.26
CA ALA A 26 -92.80 -7.14 -25.16
C ALA A 26 -92.10 -8.27 -25.95
N LYS A 27 -92.80 -9.40 -26.14
CA LYS A 27 -92.31 -10.53 -26.94
C LYS A 27 -91.97 -10.06 -28.36
N GLY A 28 -90.74 -9.63 -28.54
CA GLY A 28 -90.09 -9.57 -29.87
C GLY A 28 -89.46 -10.92 -30.16
N SER A 29 -89.75 -11.58 -31.25
CA SER A 29 -89.16 -12.79 -31.70
C SER A 29 -87.61 -12.59 -31.83
N LEU A 30 -86.85 -13.11 -30.91
CA LEU A 30 -85.42 -13.11 -30.98
C LEU A 30 -85.01 -14.24 -31.90
N SER A 31 -84.60 -13.89 -33.12
CA SER A 31 -83.80 -14.81 -33.96
C SER A 31 -82.54 -15.21 -33.20
N GLY A 32 -82.54 -16.46 -32.69
CA GLY A 32 -81.53 -16.94 -31.74
C GLY A 32 -80.14 -17.23 -32.35
N THR A 33 -79.90 -16.90 -33.57
CA THR A 33 -78.63 -17.17 -34.26
C THR A 33 -77.57 -16.13 -34.06
N GLY A 34 -77.92 -14.84 -34.00
CA GLY A 34 -76.89 -13.74 -33.80
C GLY A 34 -76.26 -13.65 -32.43
N LYS A 35 -77.01 -14.02 -31.38
CA LYS A 35 -76.43 -14.00 -30.01
C LYS A 35 -75.51 -15.18 -29.72
N HIS A 36 -75.71 -16.32 -30.38
CA HIS A 36 -74.82 -17.44 -30.19
C HIS A 36 -73.48 -17.24 -30.90
N ASP A 37 -73.49 -16.56 -32.05
CA ASP A 37 -72.28 -16.18 -32.77
C ASP A 37 -71.50 -15.12 -32.05
N GLU A 38 -72.13 -14.14 -31.39
CA GLU A 38 -71.49 -13.09 -30.62
C GLU A 38 -70.81 -13.62 -29.33
N VAL A 39 -71.46 -14.56 -28.64
CA VAL A 39 -70.90 -15.26 -27.49
C VAL A 39 -69.71 -16.14 -27.87
N SER A 40 -69.81 -16.84 -29.01
CA SER A 40 -68.67 -17.65 -29.49
C SER A 40 -67.44 -16.78 -29.89
N GLN A 41 -67.70 -15.65 -30.57
CA GLN A 41 -66.63 -14.69 -30.89
C GLN A 41 -65.97 -14.08 -29.63
N LEU A 42 -66.78 -13.75 -28.63
CA LEU A 42 -66.25 -13.25 -27.36
C LEU A 42 -65.42 -14.28 -26.62
N ARG A 43 -65.82 -15.54 -26.60
CA ARG A 43 -65.06 -16.65 -26.04
C ARG A 43 -63.75 -16.89 -26.78
N ALA A 44 -63.75 -16.81 -28.10
CA ALA A 44 -62.56 -16.93 -28.91
C ALA A 44 -61.56 -15.81 -28.62
N LYS A 45 -62.02 -14.54 -28.52
CA LYS A 45 -61.20 -13.39 -28.13
C LYS A 45 -60.66 -13.52 -26.72
N LEU A 46 -61.44 -14.04 -25.77
CA LEU A 46 -61.01 -14.25 -24.39
C LEU A 46 -59.87 -15.30 -24.35
N ALA A 47 -60.08 -16.44 -25.06
CA ALA A 47 -59.04 -17.48 -25.14
C ALA A 47 -57.74 -16.99 -25.79
N GLU A 48 -57.86 -16.17 -26.83
CA GLU A 48 -56.71 -15.55 -27.48
C GLU A 48 -56.00 -14.59 -26.51
N HIS A 49 -56.74 -13.76 -25.79
CA HIS A 49 -56.18 -12.84 -24.81
C HIS A 49 -55.51 -13.58 -23.65
N GLU A 50 -56.13 -14.64 -23.13
CA GLU A 50 -55.52 -15.50 -22.12
C GLU A 50 -54.20 -16.13 -22.60
N GLN A 51 -54.16 -16.56 -23.87
CA GLN A 51 -52.95 -17.10 -24.46
C GLN A 51 -51.85 -16.04 -24.61
N GLN A 52 -52.22 -14.82 -25.03
CA GLN A 52 -51.29 -13.69 -25.12
C GLN A 52 -50.73 -13.34 -23.78
N VAL A 53 -51.56 -13.28 -22.71
CA VAL A 53 -51.13 -13.00 -21.34
C VAL A 53 -50.16 -14.07 -20.85
N ARG A 54 -50.45 -15.35 -21.06
CA ARG A 54 -49.52 -16.45 -20.70
C ARG A 54 -48.18 -16.33 -21.44
N GLN A 55 -48.22 -16.08 -22.74
CA GLN A 55 -47.01 -15.92 -23.54
C GLN A 55 -46.17 -14.69 -23.07
N ALA A 56 -46.84 -13.56 -22.78
CA ALA A 56 -46.18 -12.37 -22.27
C ALA A 56 -45.58 -12.61 -20.89
N HIS A 57 -46.28 -13.31 -20.02
CA HIS A 57 -45.79 -13.70 -18.70
C HIS A 57 -44.54 -14.59 -18.80
N ASP A 58 -44.61 -15.65 -19.61
CA ASP A 58 -43.48 -16.59 -19.79
C ASP A 58 -42.26 -15.90 -20.44
N ALA A 59 -42.52 -15.03 -21.40
CA ALA A 59 -41.48 -14.24 -22.03
C ALA A 59 -40.82 -13.26 -21.03
N GLY A 60 -41.65 -12.56 -20.22
CA GLY A 60 -41.20 -11.67 -19.17
C GLY A 60 -40.41 -12.38 -18.08
N PHE A 61 -40.88 -13.57 -17.67
CA PHE A 61 -40.17 -14.39 -16.69
C PHE A 61 -38.76 -14.79 -17.17
N ARG A 62 -38.68 -15.33 -18.41
CA ARG A 62 -37.41 -15.71 -19.02
C ARG A 62 -36.47 -14.51 -19.20
N ALA A 63 -37.00 -13.38 -19.66
CA ALA A 63 -36.23 -12.16 -19.80
C ALA A 63 -35.71 -11.66 -18.44
N GLY A 64 -36.54 -11.70 -17.40
CA GLY A 64 -36.16 -11.34 -16.03
C GLY A 64 -35.10 -12.27 -15.45
N GLU A 65 -35.22 -13.58 -15.68
CA GLU A 65 -34.20 -14.55 -15.26
C GLU A 65 -32.82 -14.28 -15.91
N ILE A 66 -32.82 -14.06 -17.22
CA ILE A 66 -31.60 -13.77 -17.98
C ILE A 66 -30.97 -12.45 -17.48
N ALA A 67 -31.79 -11.41 -17.38
CA ALA A 67 -31.32 -10.10 -16.87
C ALA A 67 -30.79 -10.18 -15.43
N GLY A 68 -31.50 -10.91 -14.55
CA GLY A 68 -31.08 -11.14 -13.19
C GLY A 68 -29.73 -11.87 -13.10
N ARG A 69 -29.55 -12.90 -13.92
CA ARG A 69 -28.29 -13.66 -14.01
C ARG A 69 -27.15 -12.79 -14.53
N GLN A 70 -27.39 -12.02 -15.58
CA GLN A 70 -26.39 -11.11 -16.14
C GLN A 70 -25.96 -10.00 -15.12
N ASN A 71 -26.92 -9.43 -14.41
CA ASN A 71 -26.66 -8.44 -13.39
C ASN A 71 -25.83 -9.04 -12.23
N LEU A 72 -26.22 -10.22 -11.77
CA LEU A 72 -25.48 -10.93 -10.73
C LEU A 72 -24.04 -11.26 -11.16
N GLU A 73 -23.88 -11.75 -12.40
CA GLU A 73 -22.53 -12.02 -12.94
C GLU A 73 -21.67 -10.75 -13.03
N ALA A 74 -22.26 -9.62 -13.41
CA ALA A 74 -21.57 -8.33 -13.45
C ALA A 74 -21.16 -7.85 -12.04
N GLU A 75 -22.06 -7.98 -11.06
CA GLU A 75 -21.77 -7.63 -9.66
C GLU A 75 -20.66 -8.52 -9.09
N VAL A 76 -20.75 -9.84 -9.29
CA VAL A 76 -19.73 -10.79 -8.84
C VAL A 76 -18.38 -10.48 -9.47
N ARG A 77 -18.34 -10.19 -10.77
CA ARG A 77 -17.11 -9.80 -11.46
C ARG A 77 -16.50 -8.55 -10.83
N THR A 78 -17.29 -7.53 -10.58
CA THR A 78 -16.83 -6.29 -9.93
C THR A 78 -16.24 -6.54 -8.53
N VAL A 79 -16.88 -7.43 -7.75
CA VAL A 79 -16.38 -7.81 -6.42
C VAL A 79 -15.05 -8.56 -6.51
N ILE A 80 -14.94 -9.49 -7.46
CA ILE A 80 -13.69 -10.24 -7.69
C ILE A 80 -12.56 -9.31 -8.12
N GLU A 81 -12.81 -8.36 -9.01
CA GLU A 81 -11.81 -7.37 -9.44
C GLU A 81 -11.34 -6.49 -8.28
N ARG A 82 -12.27 -6.02 -7.44
CA ARG A 82 -11.92 -5.25 -6.22
C ARG A 82 -11.11 -6.09 -5.24
N LEU A 83 -11.46 -7.35 -5.05
CA LEU A 83 -10.72 -8.25 -4.17
C LEU A 83 -9.31 -8.51 -4.71
N ALA A 84 -9.16 -8.76 -6.01
CA ALA A 84 -7.85 -8.94 -6.64
C ALA A 84 -6.98 -7.69 -6.50
N ALA A 85 -7.53 -6.50 -6.71
CA ALA A 85 -6.83 -5.24 -6.49
C ALA A 85 -6.40 -5.07 -5.03
N ALA A 86 -7.27 -5.35 -4.06
CA ALA A 86 -6.95 -5.25 -2.64
C ALA A 86 -5.83 -6.24 -2.23
N ILE A 87 -5.83 -7.46 -2.76
CA ILE A 87 -4.76 -8.43 -2.51
C ILE A 87 -3.43 -7.93 -3.08
N ALA A 88 -3.43 -7.37 -4.29
CA ALA A 88 -2.24 -6.79 -4.91
C ALA A 88 -1.68 -5.62 -4.08
N ASP A 89 -2.54 -4.73 -3.59
CA ASP A 89 -2.16 -3.61 -2.73
C ASP A 89 -1.57 -4.08 -1.39
N ILE A 90 -2.15 -5.10 -0.78
CA ILE A 90 -1.61 -5.69 0.46
C ILE A 90 -0.23 -6.28 0.21
N ALA A 91 -0.04 -7.01 -0.89
CA ALA A 91 1.25 -7.60 -1.25
C ALA A 91 2.32 -6.51 -1.46
N ALA A 92 1.98 -5.44 -2.18
CA ALA A 92 2.87 -4.30 -2.41
C ALA A 92 3.21 -3.56 -1.10
N THR A 93 2.21 -3.29 -0.26
CA THR A 93 2.39 -2.63 1.04
C THR A 93 3.26 -3.46 1.97
N ARG A 94 3.08 -4.79 1.99
CA ARG A 94 3.92 -5.70 2.78
C ARG A 94 5.37 -5.63 2.35
N ALA A 95 5.64 -5.71 1.05
CA ALA A 95 6.99 -5.63 0.52
C ALA A 95 7.66 -4.29 0.87
N GLU A 96 6.93 -3.19 0.74
CA GLU A 96 7.41 -1.86 1.10
C GLU A 96 7.69 -1.71 2.60
N THR A 97 6.80 -2.24 3.45
CA THR A 97 6.97 -2.20 4.91
C THR A 97 8.22 -2.96 5.34
N ILE A 98 8.46 -4.15 4.77
CA ILE A 98 9.66 -4.93 5.06
C ILE A 98 10.92 -4.14 4.68
N ARG A 99 10.95 -3.54 3.48
CA ARG A 99 12.08 -2.72 3.03
C ARG A 99 12.39 -1.56 3.97
N ARG A 100 11.36 -0.83 4.39
CA ARG A 100 11.53 0.28 5.33
C ARG A 100 12.05 -0.20 6.67
N ALA A 101 11.51 -1.30 7.18
CA ALA A 101 11.97 -1.87 8.44
C ALA A 101 13.44 -2.33 8.37
N GLU A 102 13.87 -2.94 7.26
CA GLU A 102 15.26 -3.34 7.04
C GLU A 102 16.20 -2.12 7.00
N ALA A 103 15.84 -1.07 6.25
CA ALA A 103 16.61 0.16 6.20
C ALA A 103 16.68 0.87 7.56
N ASP A 104 15.57 0.92 8.30
CA ASP A 104 15.53 1.51 9.64
C ASP A 104 16.36 0.72 10.64
N MET A 105 16.39 -0.62 10.54
CA MET A 105 17.27 -1.47 11.37
C MET A 105 18.74 -1.23 11.09
N VAL A 106 19.14 -1.08 9.83
CA VAL A 106 20.53 -0.73 9.47
C VAL A 106 20.89 0.61 10.09
N ARG A 107 20.06 1.63 9.88
CA ARG A 107 20.28 2.97 10.43
C ARG A 107 20.40 2.97 11.95
N LEU A 108 19.46 2.30 12.63
CA LEU A 108 19.49 2.17 14.08
C LEU A 108 20.76 1.48 14.58
N SER A 109 21.19 0.41 13.92
CA SER A 109 22.41 -0.33 14.26
C SER A 109 23.64 0.55 14.12
N VAL A 110 23.74 1.33 13.06
CA VAL A 110 24.85 2.28 12.83
C VAL A 110 24.82 3.39 13.87
N GLU A 111 23.67 3.93 14.23
CA GLU A 111 23.54 4.94 15.27
C GLU A 111 23.96 4.42 16.66
N ILE A 112 23.58 3.19 17.00
CA ILE A 112 24.03 2.55 18.24
C ILE A 112 25.56 2.38 18.22
N ALA A 113 26.11 1.86 17.12
CA ALA A 113 27.57 1.70 16.97
C ALA A 113 28.28 3.04 17.08
N ARG A 114 27.79 4.10 16.42
CA ARG A 114 28.32 5.47 16.52
C ARG A 114 28.39 5.95 17.96
N ARG A 115 27.31 5.79 18.71
CA ARG A 115 27.22 6.22 20.10
C ARG A 115 28.20 5.47 21.01
N ILE A 116 28.36 4.16 20.80
CA ILE A 116 29.31 3.33 21.55
C ILE A 116 30.74 3.74 21.22
N LEU A 117 31.09 3.84 19.93
CA LEU A 117 32.43 4.17 19.48
C LEU A 117 32.86 5.58 19.95
N HIS A 118 31.98 6.56 19.88
CA HIS A 118 32.25 7.89 20.40
C HIS A 118 32.59 7.86 21.89
N ARG A 119 31.84 7.07 22.66
CA ARG A 119 32.14 6.91 24.09
C ARG A 119 33.50 6.25 24.31
N GLU A 120 33.78 5.14 23.65
CA GLU A 120 35.03 4.40 23.78
C GLU A 120 36.22 5.26 23.37
N LEU A 121 36.16 5.99 22.28
CA LEU A 121 37.21 6.87 21.79
C LEU A 121 37.46 8.08 22.70
N THR A 122 36.53 8.44 23.60
CA THR A 122 36.74 9.46 24.61
C THR A 122 37.35 8.92 25.91
N VAL A 123 37.14 7.65 26.21
CA VAL A 123 37.54 7.01 27.49
C VAL A 123 38.81 6.19 27.33
N ASP A 124 38.99 5.50 26.21
CA ASP A 124 40.11 4.56 25.99
C ASP A 124 41.09 5.03 24.90
N ALA A 125 42.28 5.37 25.28
CA ALA A 125 43.37 5.68 24.34
C ALA A 125 43.81 4.49 23.50
N ALA A 126 43.56 3.22 23.91
CA ALA A 126 43.88 2.03 23.11
C ALA A 126 42.94 1.91 21.91
N ALA A 127 41.70 2.34 22.03
CA ALA A 127 40.77 2.36 20.91
C ALA A 127 41.24 3.27 19.76
N VAL A 128 41.80 4.43 20.11
CA VAL A 128 42.41 5.38 19.15
C VAL A 128 43.60 4.72 18.42
N LYS A 129 44.45 3.97 19.13
CA LYS A 129 45.60 3.26 18.54
C LYS A 129 45.09 2.18 17.52
N GLY A 130 44.03 1.45 17.86
CA GLY A 130 43.41 0.48 16.96
C GLY A 130 42.93 1.12 15.65
N LEU A 131 42.26 2.27 15.75
CA LEU A 131 41.77 3.04 14.59
C LEU A 131 42.92 3.46 13.65
N ILE A 132 43.99 4.06 14.26
CA ILE A 132 45.17 4.52 13.51
C ILE A 132 45.88 3.34 12.83
N SER A 133 46.04 2.21 13.54
CA SER A 133 46.68 1.01 12.99
C SER A 133 45.90 0.45 11.81
N ALA A 134 44.57 0.39 11.92
CA ALA A 134 43.71 -0.09 10.82
C ALA A 134 43.76 0.85 9.61
N ALA A 135 43.76 2.18 9.83
CA ALA A 135 43.91 3.14 8.74
C ALA A 135 45.26 3.04 8.04
N LEU A 136 46.34 2.90 8.79
CA LEU A 136 47.67 2.70 8.23
C LEU A 136 47.83 1.39 7.45
N GLN A 137 47.12 0.33 7.86
CA GLN A 137 47.04 -0.92 7.09
C GLN A 137 46.35 -0.73 5.74
N LYS A 138 45.29 0.05 5.67
CA LYS A 138 44.62 0.38 4.38
C LYS A 138 45.55 1.18 3.46
N LEU A 139 46.50 1.94 4.00
CA LEU A 139 47.42 2.81 3.30
C LEU A 139 48.81 2.12 3.02
N GLN A 140 48.90 0.80 3.08
CA GLN A 140 50.17 0.05 3.00
C GLN A 140 51.05 0.39 1.80
N SER A 141 50.48 0.85 0.70
CA SER A 141 51.20 1.21 -0.54
C SER A 141 51.39 2.72 -0.74
N GLN A 142 50.97 3.55 0.20
CA GLN A 142 51.04 5.01 0.05
C GLN A 142 51.91 5.63 1.15
N GLU A 143 52.76 6.57 0.76
CA GLU A 143 53.57 7.34 1.72
C GLU A 143 52.66 8.36 2.40
N VAL A 144 52.40 8.14 3.72
CA VAL A 144 51.70 9.10 4.59
C VAL A 144 52.76 10.06 5.09
N TYR A 145 52.57 11.34 4.88
CA TYR A 145 53.46 12.37 5.38
C TYR A 145 52.86 13.21 6.53
N ARG A 146 51.53 13.21 6.67
CA ARG A 146 50.85 13.99 7.69
C ARG A 146 49.59 13.32 8.19
N VAL A 147 49.27 13.49 9.47
CA VAL A 147 48.01 13.06 10.08
C VAL A 147 47.42 14.20 10.91
N ARG A 148 46.19 14.59 10.61
CA ARG A 148 45.44 15.58 11.42
C ARG A 148 44.50 14.86 12.37
N VAL A 149 44.57 15.24 13.67
CA VAL A 149 43.78 14.62 14.75
C VAL A 149 43.32 15.63 15.75
N HIS A 150 42.30 15.28 16.55
CA HIS A 150 41.86 16.14 17.64
C HIS A 150 43.02 16.37 18.67
N PRO A 151 43.15 17.58 19.26
CA PRO A 151 44.22 17.91 20.21
C PRO A 151 44.36 16.92 21.36
N ASP A 152 43.26 16.44 21.96
CA ASP A 152 43.27 15.48 23.06
C ASP A 152 43.89 14.13 22.68
N GLN A 153 43.93 13.79 21.40
CA GLN A 153 44.35 12.50 20.87
C GLN A 153 45.78 12.55 20.28
N GLU A 154 46.36 13.73 20.11
CA GLU A 154 47.68 13.93 19.51
C GLU A 154 48.75 13.05 20.16
N LYS A 155 48.81 13.03 21.50
CA LYS A 155 49.80 12.26 22.25
C LYS A 155 49.64 10.76 22.02
N ALA A 156 48.40 10.25 21.99
CA ALA A 156 48.14 8.84 21.77
C ALA A 156 48.51 8.39 20.34
N VAL A 157 48.19 9.24 19.36
CA VAL A 157 48.51 9.00 17.94
C VAL A 157 50.03 9.03 17.72
N ARG A 158 50.74 10.03 18.27
CA ARG A 158 52.21 10.13 18.19
C ARG A 158 52.86 8.87 18.76
N SER A 159 52.46 8.45 19.98
CA SER A 159 52.97 7.23 20.60
C SER A 159 52.68 5.97 19.76
N CYS A 160 51.53 5.91 19.08
CA CYS A 160 51.19 4.79 18.18
C CYS A 160 52.10 4.77 16.97
N LEU A 161 52.32 5.91 16.33
CA LEU A 161 53.23 6.02 15.17
C LEU A 161 54.68 5.67 15.52
N ASP A 162 55.17 6.07 16.70
CA ASP A 162 56.48 5.69 17.21
C ASP A 162 56.61 4.16 17.37
N GLN A 163 55.59 3.51 17.96
CA GLN A 163 55.51 2.05 18.12
C GLN A 163 55.51 1.30 16.78
N LEU A 164 54.92 1.89 15.74
CA LEU A 164 54.89 1.35 14.39
C LEU A 164 56.15 1.69 13.55
N GLY A 165 57.12 2.36 14.14
CA GLY A 165 58.36 2.79 13.46
C GLY A 165 58.17 3.88 12.42
N ARG A 166 57.03 4.61 12.47
CA ARG A 166 56.72 5.70 11.55
C ARG A 166 56.73 7.09 12.18
N GLY A 167 57.12 7.22 13.42
CA GLY A 167 57.09 8.48 14.18
C GLY A 167 57.95 9.60 13.59
N GLN A 168 59.02 9.26 12.88
CA GLN A 168 59.91 10.24 12.23
C GLN A 168 59.46 10.61 10.81
N SER A 169 58.63 9.76 10.15
CA SER A 169 58.21 9.95 8.77
C SER A 169 56.83 10.60 8.63
N VAL A 170 56.03 10.66 9.71
CA VAL A 170 54.66 11.17 9.69
C VAL A 170 54.54 12.36 10.64
N GLU A 171 54.17 13.52 10.10
CA GLU A 171 53.89 14.72 10.90
C GLU A 171 52.50 14.62 11.53
N VAL A 172 52.38 14.75 12.86
CA VAL A 172 51.07 14.78 13.55
C VAL A 172 50.69 16.21 13.81
N ILE A 173 49.57 16.65 13.26
CA ILE A 173 49.00 17.99 13.42
C ILE A 173 47.74 17.93 14.29
N SER A 174 47.71 18.79 15.29
CA SER A 174 46.59 19.03 16.16
C SER A 174 45.59 19.95 15.46
N ASP A 175 44.36 19.45 15.17
CA ASP A 175 43.29 20.21 14.51
C ASP A 175 42.01 20.19 15.37
N PRO A 176 41.66 21.34 15.98
CA PRO A 176 40.49 21.44 16.86
C PRO A 176 39.14 21.21 16.10
N VAL A 177 39.15 21.29 14.79
CA VAL A 177 37.94 21.04 13.96
C VAL A 177 37.64 19.54 13.88
N GLN A 178 38.67 18.70 14.05
CA GLN A 178 38.49 17.25 14.05
C GLN A 178 37.71 16.79 15.30
N LEU A 179 36.74 15.88 15.06
CA LEU A 179 36.05 15.22 16.18
C LEU A 179 36.97 14.21 16.87
N LYS A 180 36.68 13.89 18.12
CA LYS A 180 37.37 12.78 18.80
C LYS A 180 37.09 11.46 18.08
N GLY A 181 38.16 10.76 17.70
CA GLY A 181 38.07 9.61 16.82
C GLY A 181 38.14 9.94 15.32
N GLY A 182 38.33 11.23 14.99
CA GLY A 182 38.65 11.66 13.62
C GLY A 182 40.17 11.62 13.39
N ALA A 183 40.57 11.03 12.26
CA ALA A 183 41.94 11.06 11.78
C ALA A 183 41.92 11.22 10.24
N VAL A 184 42.56 12.27 9.75
CA VAL A 184 42.72 12.53 8.33
C VAL A 184 44.19 12.35 7.96
N PHE A 185 44.45 11.39 7.10
CA PHE A 185 45.81 11.09 6.60
C PHE A 185 46.02 11.80 5.27
N GLU A 186 47.08 12.56 5.18
CA GLU A 186 47.54 13.20 3.97
C GLU A 186 48.62 12.33 3.30
N VAL A 187 48.38 11.94 2.07
CA VAL A 187 49.25 11.11 1.23
C VAL A 187 49.59 11.87 -0.05
N ALA A 188 50.62 11.46 -0.76
CA ALA A 188 51.06 12.13 -1.98
C ALA A 188 49.96 12.23 -3.05
N SER A 189 48.99 11.30 -3.05
CA SER A 189 47.84 11.26 -3.99
C SER A 189 46.60 12.00 -3.51
N GLY A 190 46.56 12.57 -2.29
CA GLY A 190 45.42 13.25 -1.72
C GLY A 190 45.27 13.09 -0.22
N SER A 191 44.04 13.03 0.28
CA SER A 191 43.77 12.82 1.70
C SER A 191 42.80 11.67 1.89
N LEU A 192 43.05 10.83 2.92
CA LEU A 192 42.14 9.78 3.37
C LEU A 192 41.54 10.19 4.71
N ASP A 193 40.23 10.33 4.75
CA ASP A 193 39.50 10.49 5.99
C ASP A 193 39.22 9.12 6.60
N ALA A 194 39.89 8.81 7.68
CA ALA A 194 39.72 7.56 8.44
C ALA A 194 38.91 7.80 9.72
N SER A 195 38.07 8.85 9.77
CA SER A 195 37.18 9.09 10.89
C SER A 195 36.18 7.95 11.08
N VAL A 196 35.73 7.77 12.31
CA VAL A 196 34.69 6.78 12.62
C VAL A 196 33.41 7.09 11.86
N GLU A 197 33.09 8.36 11.65
CA GLU A 197 31.93 8.82 10.88
C GLU A 197 31.99 8.33 9.44
N THR A 198 33.11 8.52 8.77
CA THR A 198 33.32 8.08 7.40
C THR A 198 33.24 6.57 7.28
N GLN A 199 33.88 5.83 8.22
CA GLN A 199 33.82 4.36 8.22
C GLN A 199 32.39 3.83 8.47
N LEU A 200 31.65 4.42 9.43
CA LEU A 200 30.27 4.04 9.68
C LEU A 200 29.34 4.36 8.51
N SER A 201 29.57 5.49 7.84
CA SER A 201 28.81 5.84 6.62
C SER A 201 29.09 4.88 5.46
N GLU A 202 30.33 4.43 5.29
CA GLU A 202 30.68 3.40 4.29
C GLU A 202 30.02 2.06 4.62
N ILE A 203 29.99 1.65 5.90
CA ILE A 203 29.31 0.44 6.36
C ILE A 203 27.81 0.54 6.12
N GLU A 204 27.18 1.67 6.49
CA GLU A 204 25.76 1.92 6.28
C GLU A 204 25.40 1.78 4.79
N ARG A 205 26.18 2.43 3.93
CA ARG A 205 25.99 2.35 2.48
C ARG A 205 26.14 0.92 1.97
N GLY A 206 27.20 0.23 2.37
CA GLY A 206 27.44 -1.16 1.95
C GLY A 206 26.35 -2.12 2.39
N LEU A 207 25.80 -1.95 3.61
CA LEU A 207 24.67 -2.75 4.09
C LEU A 207 23.38 -2.43 3.32
N THR A 208 23.12 -1.15 3.04
CA THR A 208 21.96 -0.72 2.25
C THR A 208 22.02 -1.27 0.83
N ASP A 209 23.18 -1.18 0.16
CA ASP A 209 23.41 -1.71 -1.18
C ASP A 209 23.21 -3.24 -1.24
N GLN A 210 23.61 -3.97 -0.18
CA GLN A 210 23.36 -5.41 -0.07
C GLN A 210 21.88 -5.76 0.08
N LEU A 211 21.11 -4.95 0.80
CA LEU A 211 19.66 -5.14 0.91
C LEU A 211 18.96 -4.91 -0.44
N GLU A 212 19.44 -3.98 -1.24
CA GLU A 212 18.93 -3.73 -2.60
C GLU A 212 19.29 -4.83 -3.59
N THR A 213 20.49 -5.41 -3.48
CA THR A 213 21.00 -6.45 -4.41
C THR A 213 20.38 -7.83 -4.15
N ARG A 214 19.82 -8.09 -2.97
CA ARG A 214 19.19 -9.38 -2.61
C ARG A 214 17.85 -9.64 -3.32
N ARG A 215 17.46 -8.82 -4.23
CA ARG A 215 16.24 -8.91 -5.05
C ARG A 215 16.53 -9.48 -6.42
#